data_45ead08426f995490bf71524b20dbc33
#
_entry.id   45ead08426f995490bf71524b20dbc33
#
_cell.length_a   1.000
_cell.length_b   1.000
_cell.length_c   1.000
_cell.angle_alpha   90.00
_cell.angle_beta   90.00
_cell.angle_gamma   90.00
#
_symmetry.space_group_name_H-M   'P 1'
#
loop_
_entity.id
_entity.type
_entity.pdbx_description
1 polymer ?
#
loop_
_entity_poly.entity_id
_entity_poly.type
_entity_poly.pdbx_seq_one_letter_code
_entity_poly.pdbx_strand_id
1 'polypeptide(L)'
;MSHRRRFPTLLGLALLPLFATSTAHAKEDQWTFELAAGGGVAPRYSGSEEFQAAPTLSFDVTSPGGWFLGTSGAGWGTAIGEHTRVRAYVGGSGSRREKNSILGGSDFLRGMGDIDTRPLVGLAAGYTLGEAVLSGSWQYTMKDDDKGDNGLATQQIHLNLEMPLFDLAGGVVSGSVSTDYGNRGYLQTWYGVSPDQAARTGFAQHKPKAGLVSAGLGMKWSHRAGRNGNWYIAVEGTRLLGDAADSPIVQKANQFGLMTGYTHRF
;
A
#
# COMPACT_ATOMS: atom_id res chain seq x y z
N MET A 1 -28.62 15.96 -13.58
CA MET A 1 -27.80 14.85 -14.12
C MET A 1 -26.36 15.32 -14.20
N SER A 2 -25.55 15.05 -13.18
CA SER A 2 -24.14 15.46 -13.11
C SER A 2 -23.28 14.25 -13.50
N HIS A 3 -22.69 14.26 -14.69
CA HIS A 3 -21.68 13.30 -15.08
C HIS A 3 -20.39 13.53 -14.29
N ARG A 4 -20.26 12.87 -13.14
CA ARG A 4 -18.95 12.77 -12.45
C ARG A 4 -18.04 11.87 -13.30
N ARG A 5 -16.99 12.45 -13.87
CA ARG A 5 -15.92 11.72 -14.57
C ARG A 5 -15.24 10.80 -13.55
N ARG A 6 -15.36 9.50 -13.79
CA ARG A 6 -14.70 8.47 -12.99
C ARG A 6 -13.24 8.40 -13.43
N PHE A 7 -12.31 8.77 -12.58
CA PHE A 7 -10.89 8.48 -12.77
C PHE A 7 -10.66 6.99 -12.54
N PRO A 8 -9.81 6.31 -13.34
CA PRO A 8 -9.46 4.92 -13.12
C PRO A 8 -8.69 4.81 -11.80
N THR A 9 -9.18 3.97 -10.94
CA THR A 9 -8.61 3.72 -9.61
C THR A 9 -7.42 2.79 -9.74
N LEU A 10 -6.23 3.28 -9.44
CA LEU A 10 -5.06 2.44 -9.21
C LEU A 10 -5.29 1.64 -7.93
N LEU A 11 -5.14 0.34 -8.04
CA LEU A 11 -5.31 -0.62 -6.96
C LEU A 11 -4.33 -0.31 -5.82
N GLY A 12 -4.88 -0.16 -4.62
CA GLY A 12 -4.08 -0.15 -3.40
C GLY A 12 -3.59 -1.56 -3.09
N LEU A 13 -2.52 -1.98 -3.75
CA LEU A 13 -1.72 -3.10 -3.31
C LEU A 13 -0.31 -2.62 -3.10
N ALA A 14 0.20 -2.98 -1.94
CA ALA A 14 1.56 -2.78 -1.45
C ALA A 14 2.03 -1.34 -1.66
N LEU A 15 2.07 -0.61 -0.59
CA LEU A 15 3.04 0.46 -0.42
C LEU A 15 4.42 -0.16 -0.74
N LEU A 16 4.81 -0.11 -2.03
CA LEU A 16 6.23 -0.16 -2.33
C LEU A 16 6.87 0.82 -1.35
N PRO A 17 7.95 0.45 -0.67
CA PRO A 17 8.50 1.28 0.38
C PRO A 17 8.65 2.70 -0.15
N LEU A 18 7.94 3.64 0.49
CA LEU A 18 8.03 5.08 0.23
C LEU A 18 9.47 5.62 0.32
N PHE A 19 10.35 4.73 0.72
CA PHE A 19 11.79 4.93 0.80
C PHE A 19 12.47 3.88 -0.09
N ALA A 20 12.56 4.14 -1.40
CA ALA A 20 13.54 3.44 -2.21
C ALA A 20 14.90 3.64 -1.53
N THR A 21 15.57 2.55 -1.18
CA THR A 21 16.91 2.57 -0.61
C THR A 21 17.91 3.03 -1.67
N SER A 22 17.90 4.31 -1.98
CA SER A 22 18.99 4.93 -2.67
C SER A 22 19.94 5.51 -1.62
N THR A 23 20.97 4.77 -1.29
CA THR A 23 22.18 5.24 -0.59
C THR A 23 23.00 6.24 -1.44
N ALA A 24 22.47 6.69 -2.56
CA ALA A 24 23.03 7.84 -3.23
C ALA A 24 22.66 9.09 -2.42
N HIS A 25 23.63 9.78 -1.89
CA HIS A 25 23.56 11.18 -1.50
C HIS A 25 23.05 11.95 -2.74
N ALA A 26 21.73 12.02 -2.92
CA ALA A 26 21.16 12.95 -3.86
C ALA A 26 21.62 14.32 -3.36
N LYS A 27 22.40 15.05 -4.17
CA LYS A 27 22.68 16.44 -3.93
C LYS A 27 21.34 17.11 -3.72
N GLU A 28 21.09 17.67 -2.53
CA GLU A 28 19.84 18.32 -2.14
C GLU A 28 19.47 19.51 -3.07
N ASP A 29 20.33 19.85 -4.02
CA ASP A 29 20.22 20.99 -4.91
C ASP A 29 19.64 20.68 -6.31
N GLN A 30 19.15 19.45 -6.57
CA GLN A 30 18.64 19.08 -7.90
C GLN A 30 17.26 18.44 -7.84
N TRP A 31 16.46 18.70 -8.86
CA TRP A 31 15.22 17.97 -9.11
C TRP A 31 15.51 16.49 -9.38
N THR A 32 14.73 15.60 -8.79
CA THR A 32 14.76 14.18 -9.10
C THR A 32 13.44 13.75 -9.73
N PHE A 33 13.54 12.95 -10.78
CA PHE A 33 12.40 12.36 -11.47
C PHE A 33 12.58 10.85 -11.46
N GLU A 34 11.61 10.15 -10.93
CA GLU A 34 11.62 8.69 -10.89
C GLU A 34 10.37 8.15 -11.57
N LEU A 35 10.55 7.18 -12.46
CA LEU A 35 9.47 6.41 -13.07
C LEU A 35 9.68 4.93 -12.73
N ALA A 36 8.59 4.24 -12.38
CA ALA A 36 8.61 2.80 -12.27
C ALA A 36 7.42 2.19 -13.03
N ALA A 37 7.71 1.09 -13.72
CA ALA A 37 6.70 0.29 -14.39
C ALA A 37 6.92 -1.18 -14.07
N GLY A 38 5.84 -1.91 -13.90
CA GLY A 38 5.91 -3.31 -13.55
C GLY A 38 4.56 -3.99 -13.56
N GLY A 39 4.53 -5.16 -12.99
CA GLY A 39 3.31 -5.91 -12.81
C GLY A 39 3.56 -7.19 -12.02
N GLY A 40 2.50 -7.85 -11.68
CA GLY A 40 2.57 -9.07 -10.92
C GLY A 40 1.22 -9.73 -10.75
N VAL A 41 1.12 -10.51 -9.71
CA VAL A 41 -0.13 -11.14 -9.27
C VAL A 41 -0.34 -10.88 -7.80
N ALA A 42 -1.58 -10.62 -7.44
CA ALA A 42 -1.97 -10.34 -6.08
C ALA A 42 -3.41 -10.77 -5.82
N PRO A 43 -3.83 -10.96 -4.56
CA PRO A 43 -5.23 -11.21 -4.23
C PRO A 43 -6.13 -10.08 -4.75
N ARG A 44 -7.35 -10.42 -5.17
CA ARG A 44 -8.32 -9.43 -5.69
C ARG A 44 -8.71 -8.38 -4.66
N TYR A 45 -8.73 -8.76 -3.39
CA TYR A 45 -8.87 -7.89 -2.23
C TYR A 45 -8.19 -8.56 -1.03
N SER A 46 -7.97 -7.83 0.03
CA SER A 46 -7.35 -8.36 1.25
C SER A 46 -8.26 -9.42 1.91
N GLY A 47 -7.82 -10.67 1.88
CA GLY A 47 -8.58 -11.84 2.31
C GLY A 47 -9.18 -12.68 1.17
N SER A 48 -9.00 -12.29 -0.10
CA SER A 48 -9.45 -13.07 -1.25
C SER A 48 -8.61 -14.33 -1.44
N GLU A 49 -9.24 -15.42 -1.87
CA GLU A 49 -8.55 -16.60 -2.39
C GLU A 49 -8.24 -16.49 -3.90
N GLU A 50 -8.94 -15.59 -4.59
CA GLU A 50 -8.72 -15.34 -6.01
C GLU A 50 -7.59 -14.35 -6.23
N PHE A 51 -6.79 -14.61 -7.26
CA PHE A 51 -5.70 -13.73 -7.70
C PHE A 51 -6.09 -12.94 -8.94
N GLN A 52 -5.44 -11.82 -9.13
CA GLN A 52 -5.55 -10.99 -10.32
C GLN A 52 -4.19 -10.47 -10.76
N ALA A 53 -4.10 -10.08 -12.04
CA ALA A 53 -2.98 -9.30 -12.52
C ALA A 53 -2.96 -7.93 -11.83
N ALA A 54 -1.78 -7.50 -11.41
CA ALA A 54 -1.55 -6.23 -10.71
C ALA A 54 -0.53 -5.39 -11.50
N PRO A 55 -0.92 -4.74 -12.60
CA PRO A 55 -0.04 -3.83 -13.31
C PRO A 55 0.26 -2.61 -12.43
N THR A 56 1.51 -2.16 -12.45
CA THR A 56 1.95 -0.99 -11.69
C THR A 56 2.61 0.02 -12.60
N LEU A 57 2.27 1.29 -12.40
CA LEU A 57 2.94 2.43 -12.98
C LEU A 57 3.01 3.51 -11.90
N SER A 58 4.21 3.98 -11.60
CA SER A 58 4.38 5.05 -10.62
C SER A 58 5.38 6.08 -11.11
N PHE A 59 5.20 7.29 -10.63
CA PHE A 59 6.15 8.37 -10.79
C PHE A 59 6.32 9.12 -9.47
N ASP A 60 7.47 9.73 -9.29
CA ASP A 60 7.77 10.65 -8.20
C ASP A 60 8.67 11.77 -8.74
N VAL A 61 8.29 13.01 -8.46
CA VAL A 61 9.06 14.20 -8.77
C VAL A 61 9.33 14.92 -7.48
N THR A 62 10.60 15.08 -7.14
CA THR A 62 11.01 15.75 -5.89
C THR A 62 11.88 16.98 -6.23
N SER A 63 11.53 18.12 -5.65
CA SER A 63 12.27 19.39 -5.78
C SER A 63 13.46 19.44 -4.81
N PRO A 64 14.44 20.31 -5.06
CA PRO A 64 15.54 20.58 -4.13
C PRO A 64 15.08 20.98 -2.72
N GLY A 65 13.94 21.67 -2.61
CA GLY A 65 13.37 22.08 -1.33
C GLY A 65 12.55 21.00 -0.61
N GLY A 66 12.56 19.75 -1.11
CA GLY A 66 11.87 18.62 -0.50
C GLY A 66 10.37 18.50 -0.85
N TRP A 67 9.81 19.38 -1.67
CA TRP A 67 8.44 19.22 -2.18
C TRP A 67 8.40 18.10 -3.19
N PHE A 68 7.42 17.23 -3.07
CA PHE A 68 7.24 16.13 -4.01
C PHE A 68 5.80 16.02 -4.52
N LEU A 69 5.70 15.45 -5.72
CA LEU A 69 4.45 15.06 -6.36
C LEU A 69 4.66 13.68 -7.01
N GLY A 70 3.80 12.73 -6.70
CA GLY A 70 3.90 11.39 -7.26
C GLY A 70 2.61 10.60 -7.17
N THR A 71 2.67 9.34 -7.52
CA THR A 71 1.53 8.43 -7.49
C THR A 71 0.95 8.26 -6.09
N SER A 72 1.77 8.38 -5.04
CA SER A 72 1.34 8.31 -3.64
C SER A 72 0.67 9.58 -3.13
N GLY A 73 0.76 10.69 -3.88
CA GLY A 73 0.23 12.00 -3.49
C GLY A 73 1.22 13.13 -3.65
N ALA A 74 0.96 14.23 -2.99
CA ALA A 74 1.81 15.42 -2.97
C ALA A 74 2.14 15.82 -1.53
N GLY A 75 3.33 16.34 -1.29
CA GLY A 75 3.73 16.69 0.05
C GLY A 75 5.12 17.30 0.14
N TRP A 76 5.65 17.24 1.34
CA TRP A 76 6.99 17.72 1.65
C TRP A 76 7.72 16.68 2.50
N GLY A 77 9.02 16.54 2.28
CA GLY A 77 9.89 15.65 3.05
C GLY A 77 11.27 16.25 3.21
N THR A 78 11.96 15.81 4.25
CA THR A 78 13.32 16.22 4.54
C THR A 78 14.10 15.12 5.26
N ALA A 79 15.41 15.25 5.26
CA ALA A 79 16.30 14.48 6.12
C ALA A 79 16.49 15.19 7.46
N ILE A 80 16.49 14.45 8.55
CA ILE A 80 16.81 14.91 9.90
C ILE A 80 18.08 14.16 10.33
N GLY A 81 19.22 14.87 10.26
CA GLY A 81 20.52 14.24 10.41
C GLY A 81 20.82 13.26 9.26
N GLU A 82 21.71 12.30 9.50
CA GLU A 82 22.22 11.39 8.47
C GLU A 82 21.35 10.16 8.24
N HIS A 83 20.55 9.78 9.24
CA HIS A 83 19.87 8.49 9.27
C HIS A 83 18.35 8.56 9.15
N THR A 84 17.75 9.74 9.42
CA THR A 84 16.29 9.88 9.47
C THR A 84 15.76 10.64 8.26
N ARG A 85 14.70 10.15 7.65
CA ARG A 85 13.91 10.88 6.65
C ARG A 85 12.47 10.93 7.10
N VAL A 86 11.82 12.06 6.88
CA VAL A 86 10.40 12.26 7.21
C VAL A 86 9.67 12.85 6.02
N ARG A 87 8.40 12.49 5.87
CA ARG A 87 7.50 13.03 4.84
C ARG A 87 6.13 13.31 5.45
N ALA A 88 5.51 14.41 5.03
CA ALA A 88 4.10 14.71 5.25
C ALA A 88 3.42 14.89 3.90
N TYR A 89 2.25 14.28 3.69
CA TYR A 89 1.61 14.28 2.38
C TYR A 89 0.09 14.23 2.44
N VAL A 90 -0.50 14.60 1.32
CA VAL A 90 -1.92 14.40 1.01
C VAL A 90 -2.03 13.50 -0.21
N GLY A 91 -3.03 12.65 -0.25
CA GLY A 91 -3.21 11.70 -1.35
C GLY A 91 -4.62 11.12 -1.41
N GLY A 92 -4.74 9.97 -2.06
CA GLY A 92 -5.96 9.19 -2.13
C GLY A 92 -5.82 7.85 -1.42
N SER A 93 -6.86 7.41 -0.72
CA SER A 93 -6.91 6.08 -0.11
C SER A 93 -7.04 4.98 -1.17
N GLY A 94 -6.81 3.74 -0.77
CA GLY A 94 -7.21 2.57 -1.55
C GLY A 94 -8.73 2.51 -1.78
N SER A 95 -9.14 1.63 -2.66
CA SER A 95 -10.53 1.35 -2.98
C SER A 95 -10.78 -0.16 -3.07
N ARG A 96 -12.05 -0.58 -2.97
CA ARG A 96 -12.48 -1.96 -3.18
C ARG A 96 -13.79 -1.98 -3.94
N ARG A 97 -13.91 -2.84 -4.95
CA ARG A 97 -15.12 -3.02 -5.73
C ARG A 97 -15.82 -4.33 -5.35
N GLU A 98 -17.15 -4.30 -5.29
CA GLU A 98 -17.98 -5.47 -5.02
C GLU A 98 -18.21 -6.38 -6.23
N LYS A 99 -17.69 -6.00 -7.40
CA LYS A 99 -17.81 -6.75 -8.65
C LYS A 99 -16.45 -6.93 -9.31
N ASN A 100 -16.30 -8.04 -10.00
CA ASN A 100 -15.12 -8.29 -10.81
C ASN A 100 -14.90 -7.19 -11.85
N SER A 101 -13.67 -6.72 -11.95
CA SER A 101 -13.21 -5.82 -12.99
C SER A 101 -11.77 -6.15 -13.35
N ILE A 102 -11.27 -5.58 -14.46
CA ILE A 102 -9.87 -5.77 -14.90
C ILE A 102 -8.88 -5.23 -13.85
N LEU A 103 -9.28 -4.20 -13.09
CA LEU A 103 -8.42 -3.51 -12.12
C LEU A 103 -8.83 -3.80 -10.66
N GLY A 104 -9.44 -4.94 -10.40
CA GLY A 104 -9.78 -5.35 -9.04
C GLY A 104 -11.26 -5.66 -8.83
N GLY A 105 -11.62 -5.87 -7.56
CA GLY A 105 -12.96 -6.26 -7.18
C GLY A 105 -13.20 -7.77 -7.24
N SER A 106 -14.26 -8.23 -6.59
CA SER A 106 -14.64 -9.64 -6.55
C SER A 106 -16.16 -9.77 -6.48
N ASP A 107 -16.71 -10.61 -7.33
CA ASP A 107 -18.13 -10.95 -7.28
C ASP A 107 -18.55 -11.66 -5.98
N PHE A 108 -17.59 -12.21 -5.24
CA PHE A 108 -17.80 -12.71 -3.88
C PHE A 108 -18.30 -11.62 -2.92
N LEU A 109 -17.88 -10.37 -3.14
CA LEU A 109 -18.27 -9.22 -2.32
C LEU A 109 -19.58 -8.54 -2.76
N ARG A 110 -20.32 -9.13 -3.70
CA ARG A 110 -21.55 -8.53 -4.22
C ARG A 110 -22.58 -8.29 -3.10
N GLY A 111 -23.05 -7.05 -2.99
CA GLY A 111 -23.94 -6.59 -1.93
C GLY A 111 -23.21 -5.92 -0.76
N MET A 112 -21.89 -5.99 -0.69
CA MET A 112 -21.10 -5.27 0.31
C MET A 112 -20.97 -3.77 0.02
N GLY A 113 -21.17 -3.37 -1.23
CA GLY A 113 -20.96 -2.02 -1.71
C GLY A 113 -19.48 -1.70 -1.97
N ASP A 114 -19.28 -0.71 -2.81
CA ASP A 114 -17.93 -0.23 -3.18
C ASP A 114 -17.34 0.63 -2.06
N ILE A 115 -16.05 0.50 -1.86
CA ILE A 115 -15.23 1.44 -1.10
C ILE A 115 -14.52 2.33 -2.13
N ASP A 116 -14.85 3.61 -2.13
CA ASP A 116 -14.26 4.58 -3.06
C ASP A 116 -12.96 5.17 -2.51
N THR A 117 -12.09 5.63 -3.41
CA THR A 117 -10.92 6.41 -3.03
C THR A 117 -11.36 7.72 -2.41
N ARG A 118 -10.79 8.04 -1.24
CA ARG A 118 -11.10 9.24 -0.46
C ARG A 118 -9.83 10.02 -0.15
N PRO A 119 -9.93 11.34 0.06
CA PRO A 119 -8.79 12.14 0.50
C PRO A 119 -8.17 11.56 1.78
N LEU A 120 -6.85 11.52 1.80
CA LEU A 120 -6.09 11.16 2.99
C LEU A 120 -4.97 12.16 3.26
N VAL A 121 -4.57 12.23 4.52
CA VAL A 121 -3.33 12.85 4.97
C VAL A 121 -2.44 11.77 5.55
N GLY A 122 -1.13 11.89 5.35
CA GLY A 122 -0.19 10.89 5.83
C GLY A 122 1.11 11.51 6.35
N LEU A 123 1.71 10.79 7.27
CA LEU A 123 3.07 11.02 7.76
C LEU A 123 3.86 9.74 7.54
N ALA A 124 5.11 9.87 7.13
CA ALA A 124 6.00 8.72 7.01
C ALA A 124 7.38 9.08 7.55
N ALA A 125 8.04 8.11 8.14
CA ALA A 125 9.40 8.22 8.63
C ALA A 125 10.20 6.96 8.27
N GLY A 126 11.48 7.15 7.97
CA GLY A 126 12.45 6.08 7.76
C GLY A 126 13.71 6.35 8.56
N TYR A 127 14.26 5.33 9.17
CA TYR A 127 15.51 5.37 9.92
C TYR A 127 16.47 4.29 9.42
N THR A 128 17.66 4.71 9.02
CA THR A 128 18.71 3.79 8.57
C THR A 128 19.56 3.34 9.73
N LEU A 129 19.62 2.04 10.00
CA LEU A 129 20.40 1.40 11.05
C LEU A 129 21.43 0.45 10.41
N GLY A 130 22.63 0.94 10.16
CA GLY A 130 23.62 0.22 9.37
C GLY A 130 23.09 -0.02 7.95
N GLU A 131 22.94 -1.28 7.55
CA GLU A 131 22.36 -1.65 6.26
C GLU A 131 20.82 -1.86 6.31
N ALA A 132 20.26 -1.93 7.51
CA ALA A 132 18.82 -2.08 7.68
C ALA A 132 18.09 -0.73 7.63
N VAL A 133 16.85 -0.75 7.14
CA VAL A 133 15.95 0.40 7.13
C VAL A 133 14.67 0.06 7.88
N LEU A 134 14.45 0.75 8.99
CA LEU A 134 13.16 0.76 9.67
C LEU A 134 12.32 1.89 9.09
N SER A 135 11.13 1.59 8.62
CA SER A 135 10.19 2.59 8.09
C SER A 135 8.83 2.45 8.74
N GLY A 136 8.13 3.56 8.84
CA GLY A 136 6.77 3.59 9.34
C GLY A 136 5.97 4.68 8.66
N SER A 137 4.66 4.44 8.56
CA SER A 137 3.72 5.46 8.10
C SER A 137 2.45 5.44 8.93
N TRP A 138 1.86 6.61 9.08
CA TRP A 138 0.52 6.80 9.59
C TRP A 138 -0.32 7.51 8.53
N GLN A 139 -1.53 7.02 8.31
CA GLN A 139 -2.48 7.57 7.35
C GLN A 139 -3.83 7.81 8.03
N TYR A 140 -4.42 8.95 7.74
CA TYR A 140 -5.79 9.27 8.10
C TYR A 140 -6.61 9.54 6.83
N THR A 141 -7.64 8.72 6.59
CA THR A 141 -8.56 8.89 5.46
C THR A 141 -9.83 9.55 5.96
N MET A 142 -10.25 10.59 5.25
CA MET A 142 -11.44 11.36 5.60
C MET A 142 -12.70 10.52 5.46
N LYS A 143 -13.74 10.87 6.27
CA LYS A 143 -15.06 10.28 6.20
C LYS A 143 -15.76 10.67 4.89
N ASP A 144 -16.60 9.77 4.40
CA ASP A 144 -17.59 10.02 3.35
C ASP A 144 -18.97 9.63 3.90
N ASP A 145 -19.79 10.62 4.22
CA ASP A 145 -21.07 10.42 4.89
C ASP A 145 -22.10 9.69 4.01
N ASP A 146 -21.95 9.77 2.70
CA ASP A 146 -22.85 9.14 1.74
C ASP A 146 -22.64 7.61 1.62
N LYS A 147 -21.58 7.08 2.23
CA LYS A 147 -21.16 5.68 2.06
C LYS A 147 -21.38 4.79 3.29
N GLY A 148 -21.99 5.32 4.35
CA GLY A 148 -22.20 4.54 5.58
C GLY A 148 -20.91 3.91 6.11
N ASP A 149 -20.95 2.61 6.44
CA ASP A 149 -19.78 1.89 6.98
C ASP A 149 -18.60 1.78 5.99
N ASN A 150 -18.84 1.87 4.68
CA ASN A 150 -17.79 1.92 3.66
C ASN A 150 -17.12 3.30 3.57
N GLY A 151 -17.67 4.32 4.21
CA GLY A 151 -17.18 5.70 4.22
C GLY A 151 -16.62 6.18 5.55
N LEU A 152 -16.41 5.33 6.55
CA LEU A 152 -15.90 5.74 7.85
C LEU A 152 -14.52 6.40 7.76
N ALA A 153 -14.24 7.34 8.67
CA ALA A 153 -12.88 7.84 8.84
C ALA A 153 -11.97 6.69 9.31
N THR A 154 -10.82 6.54 8.63
CA THR A 154 -9.91 5.44 8.92
C THR A 154 -8.55 5.96 9.35
N GLN A 155 -7.90 5.23 10.24
CA GLN A 155 -6.48 5.42 10.57
C GLN A 155 -5.77 4.08 10.42
N GLN A 156 -4.63 4.12 9.74
CA GLN A 156 -3.76 2.97 9.57
C GLN A 156 -2.34 3.36 9.96
N ILE A 157 -1.64 2.45 10.62
CA ILE A 157 -0.20 2.52 10.86
C ILE A 157 0.42 1.31 10.17
N HIS A 158 1.44 1.55 9.36
CA HIS A 158 2.27 0.51 8.76
C HIS A 158 3.69 0.64 9.29
N LEU A 159 4.30 -0.49 9.68
CA LEU A 159 5.70 -0.59 10.06
C LEU A 159 6.39 -1.64 9.20
N ASN A 160 7.60 -1.37 8.77
CA ASN A 160 8.40 -2.27 7.97
C ASN A 160 9.89 -2.16 8.35
N LEU A 161 10.54 -3.30 8.51
CA LEU A 161 11.98 -3.43 8.61
C LEU A 161 12.49 -4.20 7.39
N GLU A 162 13.36 -3.58 6.61
CA GLU A 162 14.02 -4.19 5.45
C GLU A 162 15.53 -4.21 5.66
N MET A 163 16.19 -5.31 5.26
CA MET A 163 17.65 -5.43 5.32
C MET A 163 18.17 -6.28 4.15
N PRO A 164 19.34 -5.95 3.58
CA PRO A 164 20.01 -6.83 2.65
C PRO A 164 20.43 -8.13 3.36
N LEU A 165 20.32 -9.25 2.65
CA LEU A 165 20.64 -10.57 3.19
C LEU A 165 21.89 -11.15 2.51
N PHE A 166 21.91 -11.17 1.18
CA PHE A 166 23.01 -11.71 0.39
C PHE A 166 22.95 -11.24 -1.07
N ASP A 167 24.08 -11.36 -1.76
CA ASP A 167 24.17 -11.09 -3.18
C ASP A 167 23.79 -12.33 -4.00
N LEU A 168 23.04 -12.14 -5.08
CA LEU A 168 22.65 -13.19 -6.00
C LEU A 168 22.60 -12.66 -7.43
N ALA A 169 23.28 -13.35 -8.35
CA ALA A 169 23.25 -13.05 -9.80
C ALA A 169 23.49 -11.57 -10.13
N GLY A 170 24.45 -10.94 -9.45
CA GLY A 170 24.82 -9.53 -9.65
C GLY A 170 23.80 -8.53 -9.09
N GLY A 171 22.85 -8.98 -8.33
CA GLY A 171 21.90 -8.17 -7.58
C GLY A 171 21.95 -8.49 -6.09
N VAL A 172 21.19 -7.75 -5.29
CA VAL A 172 21.06 -7.90 -3.84
C VAL A 172 19.69 -8.49 -3.51
N VAL A 173 19.68 -9.51 -2.68
CA VAL A 173 18.47 -10.04 -2.06
C VAL A 173 18.29 -9.37 -0.71
N SER A 174 17.15 -8.69 -0.52
CA SER A 174 16.73 -8.12 0.77
C SER A 174 15.56 -8.91 1.33
N GLY A 175 15.52 -9.01 2.67
CA GLY A 175 14.37 -9.53 3.41
C GLY A 175 13.63 -8.40 4.11
N SER A 176 12.33 -8.57 4.31
CA SER A 176 11.52 -7.61 5.06
C SER A 176 10.54 -8.29 6.00
N VAL A 177 10.23 -7.58 7.09
CA VAL A 177 9.15 -7.92 8.03
C VAL A 177 8.27 -6.70 8.18
N SER A 178 6.95 -6.89 8.07
CA SER A 178 5.99 -5.80 8.14
C SER A 178 4.83 -6.11 9.08
N THR A 179 4.14 -5.07 9.54
CA THR A 179 2.87 -5.19 10.26
C THR A 179 2.02 -3.95 10.04
N ASP A 180 0.71 -4.17 10.04
CA ASP A 180 -0.31 -3.13 9.93
C ASP A 180 -1.19 -3.10 11.17
N TYR A 181 -1.49 -1.89 11.64
CA TYR A 181 -2.49 -1.62 12.66
C TYR A 181 -3.58 -0.71 12.08
N GLY A 182 -4.84 -1.00 12.39
CA GLY A 182 -5.97 -0.19 11.98
C GLY A 182 -6.84 0.24 13.16
N ASN A 183 -7.38 1.46 13.10
CA ASN A 183 -8.42 1.84 14.04
C ASN A 183 -9.74 1.10 13.72
N ARG A 184 -10.74 1.23 14.59
CA ARG A 184 -12.06 0.62 14.38
C ARG A 184 -12.69 1.02 13.04
N GLY A 185 -12.54 2.27 12.63
CA GLY A 185 -13.07 2.75 11.34
C GLY A 185 -12.41 2.04 10.15
N TYR A 186 -11.11 1.81 10.23
CA TYR A 186 -10.36 1.05 9.22
C TYR A 186 -10.87 -0.39 9.13
N LEU A 187 -10.90 -1.10 10.26
CA LEU A 187 -11.33 -2.49 10.26
C LEU A 187 -12.81 -2.63 9.86
N GLN A 188 -13.69 -1.72 10.31
CA GLN A 188 -15.10 -1.74 9.91
C GLN A 188 -15.26 -1.52 8.40
N THR A 189 -14.53 -0.55 7.81
CA THR A 189 -14.60 -0.25 6.38
C THR A 189 -14.11 -1.42 5.52
N TRP A 190 -12.97 -2.04 5.91
CA TRP A 190 -12.32 -3.05 5.07
C TRP A 190 -12.75 -4.47 5.36
N TYR A 191 -13.13 -4.78 6.60
CA TYR A 191 -13.41 -6.16 7.07
C TYR A 191 -14.76 -6.29 7.79
N GLY A 192 -15.42 -5.19 8.11
CA GLY A 192 -16.72 -5.23 8.77
C GLY A 192 -17.84 -5.68 7.85
N VAL A 193 -18.92 -6.19 8.46
CA VAL A 193 -20.19 -6.48 7.81
C VAL A 193 -21.31 -5.85 8.64
N SER A 194 -21.90 -4.78 8.13
CA SER A 194 -23.03 -4.11 8.78
C SER A 194 -24.33 -4.93 8.71
N PRO A 195 -25.37 -4.61 9.51
CA PRO A 195 -26.67 -5.25 9.40
C PRO A 195 -27.25 -5.19 7.98
N ASP A 196 -27.12 -4.04 7.32
CA ASP A 196 -27.62 -3.86 5.95
C ASP A 196 -26.86 -4.67 4.92
N GLN A 197 -25.53 -4.78 5.09
CA GLN A 197 -24.68 -5.64 4.26
C GLN A 197 -25.01 -7.11 4.50
N ALA A 198 -25.16 -7.55 5.74
CA ALA A 198 -25.55 -8.91 6.08
C ALA A 198 -26.90 -9.30 5.43
N ALA A 199 -27.88 -8.40 5.47
CA ALA A 199 -29.19 -8.63 4.85
C ALA A 199 -29.14 -8.78 3.32
N ARG A 200 -28.18 -8.12 2.66
CA ARG A 200 -28.01 -8.17 1.20
C ARG A 200 -27.11 -9.30 0.71
N THR A 201 -26.19 -9.76 1.54
CA THR A 201 -25.12 -10.69 1.11
C THR A 201 -25.28 -12.10 1.67
N GLY A 202 -25.96 -12.25 2.81
CA GLY A 202 -25.98 -13.49 3.59
C GLY A 202 -24.75 -13.71 4.46
N PHE A 203 -23.76 -12.82 4.46
CA PHE A 203 -22.65 -12.87 5.41
C PHE A 203 -23.14 -12.59 6.83
N ALA A 204 -22.52 -13.24 7.81
CA ALA A 204 -22.77 -12.90 9.22
C ALA A 204 -22.32 -11.47 9.53
N GLN A 205 -23.07 -10.78 10.40
CA GLN A 205 -22.65 -9.46 10.89
C GLN A 205 -21.27 -9.57 11.57
N HIS A 206 -20.40 -8.59 11.27
CA HIS A 206 -19.08 -8.51 11.86
C HIS A 206 -18.75 -7.06 12.23
N LYS A 207 -18.48 -6.82 13.52
CA LYS A 207 -18.16 -5.50 14.08
C LYS A 207 -16.77 -5.51 14.67
N PRO A 208 -15.72 -5.38 13.83
CA PRO A 208 -14.36 -5.47 14.28
C PRO A 208 -13.97 -4.28 15.19
N LYS A 209 -13.02 -4.54 16.07
CA LYS A 209 -12.36 -3.54 16.93
C LYS A 209 -11.08 -3.06 16.28
N ALA A 210 -10.52 -1.98 16.80
CA ALA A 210 -9.16 -1.55 16.46
C ALA A 210 -8.15 -2.62 16.89
N GLY A 211 -7.12 -2.85 16.06
CA GLY A 211 -6.11 -3.86 16.36
C GLY A 211 -5.11 -4.07 15.21
N LEU A 212 -4.27 -5.07 15.38
CA LEU A 212 -3.39 -5.54 14.31
C LEU A 212 -4.23 -6.12 13.18
N VAL A 213 -3.93 -5.68 11.96
CA VAL A 213 -4.60 -6.09 10.73
C VAL A 213 -3.85 -7.25 10.09
N SER A 214 -2.52 -7.14 10.04
CA SER A 214 -1.68 -8.10 9.35
C SER A 214 -0.25 -8.13 9.87
N ALA A 215 0.45 -9.23 9.57
CA ALA A 215 1.90 -9.35 9.62
C ALA A 215 2.40 -9.94 8.31
N GLY A 216 3.53 -9.45 7.81
CA GLY A 216 4.09 -9.82 6.51
C GLY A 216 5.57 -10.19 6.58
N LEU A 217 5.97 -11.04 5.64
CA LEU A 217 7.35 -11.38 5.33
C LEU A 217 7.55 -11.17 3.83
N GLY A 218 8.63 -10.50 3.46
CA GLY A 218 8.96 -10.23 2.07
C GLY A 218 10.39 -10.63 1.72
N MET A 219 10.61 -10.95 0.46
CA MET A 219 11.93 -11.03 -0.16
C MET A 219 11.91 -10.26 -1.46
N LYS A 220 12.95 -9.47 -1.69
CA LYS A 220 13.12 -8.66 -2.89
C LYS A 220 14.53 -8.87 -3.44
N TRP A 221 14.64 -9.34 -4.68
CA TRP A 221 15.87 -9.26 -5.45
C TRP A 221 15.86 -7.98 -6.26
N SER A 222 16.96 -7.23 -6.21
CA SER A 222 17.14 -6.00 -6.96
C SER A 222 18.47 -5.99 -7.69
N HIS A 223 18.46 -5.59 -8.96
CA HIS A 223 19.64 -5.56 -9.83
C HIS A 223 19.76 -4.21 -10.52
N ARG A 224 20.90 -3.57 -10.36
CA ARG A 224 21.19 -2.28 -10.98
C ARG A 224 21.34 -2.42 -12.49
N ALA A 225 20.58 -1.68 -13.26
CA ALA A 225 20.61 -1.62 -14.72
C ALA A 225 21.19 -0.28 -15.19
N GLY A 226 22.48 -0.25 -15.45
CA GLY A 226 23.21 0.97 -15.76
C GLY A 226 23.36 1.90 -14.55
N ARG A 227 23.41 3.22 -14.80
CA ARG A 227 23.63 4.22 -13.73
C ARG A 227 22.37 4.57 -12.96
N ASN A 228 21.23 4.56 -13.61
CA ASN A 228 19.99 5.18 -13.13
C ASN A 228 18.82 4.20 -13.07
N GLY A 229 19.01 2.97 -13.51
CA GLY A 229 17.96 1.96 -13.57
C GLY A 229 18.12 0.87 -12.53
N ASN A 230 17.00 0.24 -12.15
CA ASN A 230 16.98 -0.89 -11.25
C ASN A 230 15.83 -1.84 -11.60
N TRP A 231 16.15 -3.12 -11.85
CA TRP A 231 15.18 -4.20 -11.94
C TRP A 231 14.90 -4.76 -10.56
N TYR A 232 13.67 -5.18 -10.33
CA TYR A 232 13.33 -5.89 -9.12
C TYR A 232 12.34 -7.03 -9.36
N ILE A 233 12.45 -8.05 -8.51
CA ILE A 233 11.45 -9.11 -8.32
C ILE A 233 11.21 -9.18 -6.81
N ALA A 234 9.95 -9.12 -6.40
CA ALA A 234 9.55 -9.17 -4.99
C ALA A 234 8.46 -10.21 -4.78
N VAL A 235 8.59 -11.01 -3.75
CA VAL A 235 7.57 -11.90 -3.23
C VAL A 235 7.22 -11.46 -1.83
N GLU A 236 5.94 -11.47 -1.49
CA GLU A 236 5.45 -11.12 -0.17
C GLU A 236 4.40 -12.13 0.28
N GLY A 237 4.53 -12.59 1.51
CA GLY A 237 3.52 -13.36 2.22
C GLY A 237 2.99 -12.54 3.37
N THR A 238 1.67 -12.35 3.43
CA THR A 238 1.01 -11.59 4.50
C THR A 238 -0.05 -12.47 5.15
N ARG A 239 -0.12 -12.44 6.47
CA ARG A 239 -1.17 -13.08 7.25
C ARG A 239 -2.05 -12.02 7.90
N LEU A 240 -3.35 -12.11 7.64
CA LEU A 240 -4.36 -11.33 8.38
C LEU A 240 -4.45 -11.82 9.81
N LEU A 241 -4.70 -10.92 10.75
CA LEU A 241 -4.69 -11.15 12.19
C LEU A 241 -5.99 -10.65 12.84
N GLY A 242 -6.31 -11.23 14.00
CA GLY A 242 -7.42 -10.80 14.84
C GLY A 242 -8.73 -10.61 14.09
N ASP A 243 -9.45 -9.55 14.43
CA ASP A 243 -10.76 -9.27 13.83
C ASP A 243 -10.74 -9.09 12.30
N ALA A 244 -9.60 -8.78 11.70
CA ALA A 244 -9.47 -8.77 10.24
C ALA A 244 -9.52 -10.21 9.67
N ALA A 245 -8.80 -11.15 10.29
CA ALA A 245 -8.79 -12.55 9.87
C ALA A 245 -10.14 -13.26 10.13
N ASP A 246 -10.84 -12.86 11.19
CA ASP A 246 -12.13 -13.44 11.61
C ASP A 246 -13.32 -12.93 10.80
N SER A 247 -13.09 -12.01 9.87
CA SER A 247 -14.15 -11.45 9.04
C SER A 247 -14.76 -12.48 8.09
N PRO A 248 -16.10 -12.56 7.97
CA PRO A 248 -16.79 -13.50 7.08
C PRO A 248 -16.53 -13.23 5.59
N ILE A 249 -15.96 -12.07 5.22
CA ILE A 249 -15.53 -11.77 3.86
C ILE A 249 -14.10 -12.21 3.58
N VAL A 250 -13.38 -12.72 4.55
CA VAL A 250 -12.02 -13.26 4.37
C VAL A 250 -12.10 -14.75 4.03
N GLN A 251 -11.75 -15.08 2.80
CA GLN A 251 -11.69 -16.46 2.32
C GLN A 251 -10.38 -17.16 2.72
N LYS A 252 -9.27 -16.41 2.71
CA LYS A 252 -7.95 -16.87 3.16
C LYS A 252 -7.25 -15.79 3.96
N ALA A 253 -6.85 -16.11 5.19
CA ALA A 253 -6.05 -15.20 6.01
C ALA A 253 -4.59 -15.10 5.53
N ASN A 254 -4.03 -16.17 4.94
CA ASN A 254 -2.69 -16.15 4.34
C ASN A 254 -2.77 -15.65 2.89
N GLN A 255 -2.09 -14.57 2.62
CA GLN A 255 -2.07 -13.89 1.33
C GLN A 255 -0.67 -13.95 0.73
N PHE A 256 -0.56 -14.00 -0.59
CA PHE A 256 0.72 -13.97 -1.30
C PHE A 256 0.64 -13.00 -2.46
N GLY A 257 1.77 -12.36 -2.75
CA GLY A 257 1.94 -11.48 -3.90
C GLY A 257 3.30 -11.72 -4.55
N LEU A 258 3.34 -11.56 -5.87
CA LEU A 258 4.56 -11.53 -6.67
C LEU A 258 4.53 -10.30 -7.54
N MET A 259 5.59 -9.51 -7.50
CA MET A 259 5.74 -8.29 -8.29
C MET A 259 7.09 -8.28 -8.99
N THR A 260 7.15 -7.74 -10.18
CA THR A 260 8.38 -7.46 -10.90
C THR A 260 8.26 -6.11 -11.59
N GLY A 261 9.37 -5.45 -11.78
CA GLY A 261 9.35 -4.15 -12.44
C GLY A 261 10.73 -3.55 -12.63
N TYR A 262 10.69 -2.36 -13.20
CA TYR A 262 11.85 -1.54 -13.48
C TYR A 262 11.61 -0.13 -12.99
N THR A 263 12.59 0.42 -12.30
CA THR A 263 12.63 1.83 -11.88
C THR A 263 13.71 2.56 -12.64
N HIS A 264 13.45 3.80 -13.03
CA HIS A 264 14.45 4.69 -13.64
C HIS A 264 14.42 6.06 -12.97
N ARG A 265 15.61 6.55 -12.60
CA ARG A 265 15.79 7.90 -12.08
C ARG A 265 16.53 8.74 -13.13
N PHE A 266 16.00 9.92 -13.39
CA PHE A 266 16.56 10.90 -14.33
C PHE A 266 17.38 11.96 -13.60
#